data_15c965325877c434ccf72c586b49489f
#
_entry.id   15c965325877c434ccf72c586b49489f
#
_cell.length_a   1.000
_cell.length_b   1.000
_cell.length_c   1.000
_cell.angle_alpha   90.00
_cell.angle_beta   90.00
_cell.angle_gamma   90.00
#
_symmetry.space_group_name_H-M   'P 1'
#
loop_
_entity.id
_entity.type
_entity.pdbx_description
1 polymer ?
#
loop_
_entity_poly.entity_id
_entity_poly.type
_entity_poly.pdbx_seq_one_letter_code
_entity_poly.pdbx_strand_id
1 'polypeptide(L)'
;MKKLMGLLLLLPLVGAEPAGYKYWSASDLKALSKTLAPKLNAHKVASDNLGDFGRDHVLVVHREGSGEAELHETEADVIMVISGEGTMLVGGTMPGSKTTTAGEVRGPSIDGGTVRQKMSPGDIMHIQPKTAHQVLLEPGKQITYFTLKVKE
;
A
#
# COMPACT_ATOMS: atom_id res chain seq x y z
N MET A 1 13.43 49.17 -38.93
CA MET A 1 14.25 48.10 -38.35
C MET A 1 13.55 47.60 -37.08
N LYS A 2 12.85 46.43 -37.12
CA LYS A 2 12.18 45.85 -35.95
C LYS A 2 13.17 44.90 -35.29
N LYS A 3 13.55 45.19 -34.05
CA LYS A 3 14.35 44.32 -33.20
C LYS A 3 13.48 43.16 -32.72
N LEU A 4 13.78 41.99 -33.17
CA LEU A 4 13.19 40.73 -32.68
C LEU A 4 13.88 40.41 -31.33
N MET A 5 13.16 40.60 -30.25
CA MET A 5 13.63 40.24 -28.91
C MET A 5 13.31 38.77 -28.67
N GLY A 6 14.28 37.92 -28.84
CA GLY A 6 14.14 36.47 -28.60
C GLY A 6 13.92 36.20 -27.10
N LEU A 7 12.76 35.71 -26.77
CA LEU A 7 12.45 35.21 -25.42
C LEU A 7 13.16 33.84 -25.24
N LEU A 8 14.25 33.84 -24.50
CA LEU A 8 14.96 32.64 -24.12
C LEU A 8 14.13 31.93 -23.02
N LEU A 9 13.37 30.90 -23.39
CA LEU A 9 12.71 30.02 -22.43
C LEU A 9 13.80 29.19 -21.75
N LEU A 10 14.14 29.56 -20.51
CA LEU A 10 14.89 28.68 -19.59
C LEU A 10 13.95 27.53 -19.17
N LEU A 11 14.07 26.39 -19.83
CA LEU A 11 13.50 25.14 -19.33
C LEU A 11 14.24 24.78 -18.04
N PRO A 12 13.54 24.51 -16.93
CA PRO A 12 14.21 24.01 -15.74
C PRO A 12 14.89 22.68 -16.08
N LEU A 13 16.19 22.59 -15.84
CA LEU A 13 16.93 21.34 -15.86
C LEU A 13 16.38 20.52 -14.69
N VAL A 14 15.40 19.63 -14.95
CA VAL A 14 15.01 18.60 -13.98
C VAL A 14 16.17 17.63 -13.94
N GLY A 15 17.07 17.80 -12.99
CA GLY A 15 18.16 16.88 -12.74
C GLY A 15 17.58 15.48 -12.46
N ALA A 16 18.25 14.42 -12.96
CA ALA A 16 17.88 13.06 -12.62
C ALA A 16 17.93 12.89 -11.07
N GLU A 17 16.93 12.22 -10.50
CA GLU A 17 16.95 11.90 -9.08
C GLU A 17 18.22 11.10 -8.73
N PRO A 18 18.89 11.41 -7.60
CA PRO A 18 20.06 10.66 -7.17
C PRO A 18 19.72 9.18 -6.99
N ALA A 19 20.65 8.29 -7.33
CA ALA A 19 20.51 6.88 -7.04
C ALA A 19 20.26 6.66 -5.52
N GLY A 20 19.26 5.85 -5.19
CA GLY A 20 18.89 5.58 -3.79
C GLY A 20 17.94 6.59 -3.15
N TYR A 21 17.44 7.57 -3.91
CA TYR A 21 16.40 8.49 -3.46
C TYR A 21 15.10 8.25 -4.24
N LYS A 22 13.98 8.25 -3.52
CA LYS A 22 12.64 8.22 -4.11
C LYS A 22 11.71 9.14 -3.31
N TYR A 23 10.91 9.91 -4.02
CA TYR A 23 9.94 10.82 -3.43
C TYR A 23 8.56 10.59 -4.05
N TRP A 24 7.57 10.51 -3.20
CA TRP A 24 6.17 10.47 -3.58
C TRP A 24 5.43 11.58 -2.85
N SER A 25 4.89 12.55 -3.57
CA SER A 25 4.07 13.58 -2.94
C SER A 25 2.74 12.99 -2.45
N ALA A 26 2.14 13.63 -1.45
CA ALA A 26 0.81 13.23 -0.96
C ALA A 26 -0.26 13.32 -2.07
N SER A 27 -0.11 14.26 -3.02
CA SER A 27 -0.99 14.39 -4.18
C SER A 27 -0.85 13.23 -5.16
N ASP A 28 0.38 12.79 -5.44
CA ASP A 28 0.66 11.66 -6.32
C ASP A 28 0.10 10.37 -5.73
N LEU A 29 0.36 10.11 -4.45
CA LEU A 29 -0.19 8.95 -3.75
C LEU A 29 -1.73 8.94 -3.78
N LYS A 30 -2.38 10.09 -3.55
CA LYS A 30 -3.85 10.19 -3.68
C LYS A 30 -4.36 9.95 -5.09
N ALA A 31 -3.62 10.36 -6.11
CA ALA A 31 -4.00 10.13 -7.50
C ALA A 31 -3.98 8.65 -7.87
N LEU A 32 -3.11 7.83 -7.24
CA LEU A 32 -3.01 6.40 -7.50
C LEU A 32 -4.31 5.64 -7.19
N SER A 33 -5.12 6.07 -6.23
CA SER A 33 -6.42 5.43 -5.96
C SER A 33 -7.33 5.43 -7.19
N LYS A 34 -7.32 6.53 -7.96
CA LYS A 34 -8.13 6.66 -9.18
C LYS A 34 -7.62 5.76 -10.32
N THR A 35 -6.32 5.51 -10.38
CA THR A 35 -5.72 4.64 -11.40
C THR A 35 -5.84 3.16 -11.03
N LEU A 36 -5.96 2.84 -9.74
CA LEU A 36 -6.11 1.48 -9.25
C LEU A 36 -7.55 0.99 -9.24
N ALA A 37 -8.54 1.85 -8.99
CA ALA A 37 -9.95 1.47 -8.93
C ALA A 37 -10.43 0.71 -10.19
N PRO A 38 -10.05 1.07 -11.43
CA PRO A 38 -10.43 0.29 -12.62
C PRO A 38 -9.70 -1.07 -12.73
N LYS A 39 -8.65 -1.33 -11.94
CA LYS A 39 -7.81 -2.53 -12.01
C LYS A 39 -8.15 -3.57 -10.93
N LEU A 40 -9.23 -3.38 -10.19
CA LEU A 40 -9.63 -4.29 -9.11
C LEU A 40 -9.79 -5.73 -9.63
N ASN A 41 -9.22 -6.67 -8.90
CA ASN A 41 -9.38 -8.10 -9.15
C ASN A 41 -10.70 -8.63 -8.55
N ALA A 42 -10.92 -9.95 -8.62
CA ALA A 42 -12.11 -10.61 -8.07
C ALA A 42 -12.27 -10.43 -6.54
N HIS A 43 -11.16 -10.18 -5.82
CA HIS A 43 -11.16 -9.89 -4.38
C HIS A 43 -11.31 -8.39 -4.07
N LYS A 44 -11.63 -7.58 -5.08
CA LYS A 44 -11.78 -6.13 -4.98
C LYS A 44 -10.54 -5.43 -4.41
N VAL A 45 -9.37 -5.86 -4.84
CA VAL A 45 -8.09 -5.26 -4.53
C VAL A 45 -7.27 -5.04 -5.80
N ALA A 46 -6.56 -3.91 -5.85
CA ALA A 46 -5.54 -3.60 -6.83
C ALA A 46 -4.32 -3.01 -6.14
N SER A 47 -3.13 -3.28 -6.65
CA SER A 47 -1.88 -2.71 -6.15
C SER A 47 -0.92 -2.39 -7.28
N ASP A 48 -0.09 -1.37 -7.08
CA ASP A 48 1.05 -1.08 -7.94
C ASP A 48 2.34 -1.10 -7.08
N ASN A 49 3.39 -1.69 -7.62
CA ASN A 49 4.74 -1.61 -7.05
C ASN A 49 5.33 -0.23 -7.37
N LEU A 50 5.70 0.52 -6.33
CA LEU A 50 6.31 1.84 -6.44
C LEU A 50 7.85 1.79 -6.41
N GLY A 51 8.45 0.67 -6.06
CA GLY A 51 9.89 0.46 -6.08
C GLY A 51 10.38 -0.72 -5.24
N ASP A 52 11.48 -1.31 -5.71
CA ASP A 52 12.23 -2.34 -5.01
C ASP A 52 13.62 -1.80 -4.66
N PHE A 53 14.00 -1.89 -3.38
CA PHE A 53 15.23 -1.32 -2.84
C PHE A 53 16.11 -2.38 -2.16
N GLY A 54 16.08 -3.59 -2.68
CA GLY A 54 16.83 -4.74 -2.18
C GLY A 54 16.11 -5.46 -1.03
N ARG A 55 16.25 -4.98 0.20
CA ARG A 55 15.54 -5.56 1.35
C ARG A 55 14.13 -5.02 1.52
N ASP A 56 13.86 -3.87 0.94
CA ASP A 56 12.59 -3.17 1.09
C ASP A 56 11.89 -3.06 -0.26
N HIS A 57 10.58 -3.18 -0.27
CA HIS A 57 9.78 -2.84 -1.43
C HIS A 57 8.53 -2.05 -1.01
N VAL A 58 8.06 -1.23 -1.92
CA VAL A 58 7.00 -0.27 -1.66
C VAL A 58 5.84 -0.53 -2.59
N LEU A 59 4.65 -0.64 -2.01
CA LEU A 59 3.40 -0.82 -2.71
C LEU A 59 2.44 0.31 -2.38
N VAL A 60 1.56 0.63 -3.32
CA VAL A 60 0.29 1.27 -3.02
C VAL A 60 -0.82 0.25 -3.27
N VAL A 61 -1.76 0.17 -2.34
CA VAL A 61 -2.87 -0.78 -2.41
C VAL A 61 -4.19 -0.02 -2.32
N HIS A 62 -5.12 -0.35 -3.21
CA HIS A 62 -6.49 0.13 -3.19
C HIS A 62 -7.46 -1.03 -3.02
N ARG A 63 -8.41 -0.91 -2.09
CA ARG A 63 -9.41 -1.93 -1.80
C ARG A 63 -10.82 -1.33 -1.79
N GLU A 64 -11.78 -2.08 -2.36
CA GLU A 64 -13.23 -1.82 -2.29
C GLU A 64 -13.97 -3.01 -1.66
N GLY A 65 -13.25 -3.89 -1.00
CA GLY A 65 -13.76 -5.05 -0.26
C GLY A 65 -12.77 -5.53 0.78
N SER A 66 -13.27 -6.30 1.76
CA SER A 66 -12.42 -6.93 2.77
C SER A 66 -11.40 -7.84 2.10
N GLY A 67 -10.16 -7.80 2.59
CA GLY A 67 -9.08 -8.64 2.12
C GLY A 67 -9.14 -10.05 2.71
N GLU A 68 -8.34 -10.97 2.14
CA GLU A 68 -7.98 -12.20 2.80
C GLU A 68 -7.16 -11.89 4.07
N ALA A 69 -7.13 -12.83 5.01
CA ALA A 69 -6.18 -12.81 6.10
C ALA A 69 -4.78 -13.10 5.58
N GLU A 70 -3.80 -12.34 6.04
CA GLU A 70 -2.42 -12.37 5.58
C GLU A 70 -1.46 -12.62 6.76
N LEU A 71 -0.39 -13.36 6.50
CA LEU A 71 0.75 -13.50 7.38
C LEU A 71 2.00 -13.60 6.52
N HIS A 72 2.96 -12.72 6.78
CA HIS A 72 4.27 -12.74 6.16
C HIS A 72 5.28 -13.37 7.10
N GLU A 73 6.03 -14.38 6.67
CA GLU A 73 6.96 -15.09 7.55
C GLU A 73 8.26 -14.32 7.80
N THR A 74 8.66 -13.49 6.83
CA THR A 74 9.98 -12.81 6.83
C THR A 74 9.91 -11.33 6.49
N GLU A 75 8.72 -10.76 6.38
CA GLU A 75 8.54 -9.34 6.06
C GLU A 75 7.67 -8.67 7.10
N ALA A 76 8.10 -7.50 7.56
CA ALA A 76 7.29 -6.57 8.32
C ALA A 76 6.56 -5.63 7.37
N ASP A 77 5.32 -5.24 7.70
CA ASP A 77 4.56 -4.21 7.01
C ASP A 77 4.57 -2.90 7.78
N VAL A 78 4.92 -1.81 7.13
CA VAL A 78 4.63 -0.45 7.59
C VAL A 78 3.58 0.14 6.67
N ILE A 79 2.37 0.28 7.18
CA ILE A 79 1.20 0.73 6.43
C ILE A 79 0.88 2.17 6.80
N MET A 80 0.71 3.05 5.79
CA MET A 80 0.23 4.42 5.97
C MET A 80 -1.05 4.62 5.16
N VAL A 81 -2.14 4.99 5.81
CA VAL A 81 -3.43 5.23 5.13
C VAL A 81 -3.38 6.55 4.37
N ILE A 82 -3.66 6.49 3.07
CA ILE A 82 -3.68 7.65 2.16
C ILE A 82 -5.09 8.26 2.09
N SER A 83 -6.10 7.42 1.91
CA SER A 83 -7.50 7.86 1.76
C SER A 83 -8.48 6.74 2.08
N GLY A 84 -9.73 7.11 2.34
CA GLY A 84 -10.78 6.15 2.70
C GLY A 84 -10.70 5.70 4.15
N GLU A 85 -11.38 4.61 4.48
CA GLU A 85 -11.44 4.08 5.83
C GLU A 85 -11.62 2.55 5.82
N GLY A 86 -11.20 1.89 6.88
CA GLY A 86 -11.31 0.45 7.07
C GLY A 86 -11.09 0.05 8.52
N THR A 87 -10.91 -1.24 8.73
CA THR A 87 -10.53 -1.79 10.04
C THR A 87 -9.39 -2.79 9.82
N MET A 88 -8.30 -2.63 10.54
CA MET A 88 -7.24 -3.61 10.66
C MET A 88 -7.58 -4.57 11.79
N LEU A 89 -7.71 -5.85 11.48
CA LEU A 89 -7.78 -6.94 12.44
C LEU A 89 -6.40 -7.56 12.57
N VAL A 90 -5.87 -7.71 13.79
CA VAL A 90 -4.51 -8.20 14.04
C VAL A 90 -4.51 -9.29 15.11
N GLY A 91 -3.66 -10.29 14.95
CA GLY A 91 -3.50 -11.42 15.86
C GLY A 91 -4.51 -12.54 15.61
N GLY A 92 -4.58 -13.49 16.53
CA GLY A 92 -5.44 -14.66 16.38
C GLY A 92 -4.84 -15.75 15.49
N THR A 93 -5.69 -16.61 14.96
CA THR A 93 -5.34 -17.74 14.09
C THR A 93 -6.00 -17.60 12.73
N MET A 94 -5.45 -18.27 11.72
CA MET A 94 -5.95 -18.24 10.36
C MET A 94 -6.40 -19.65 9.93
N PRO A 95 -7.61 -20.10 10.32
CA PRO A 95 -8.10 -21.43 9.94
C PRO A 95 -8.25 -21.54 8.42
N GLY A 96 -7.82 -22.68 7.87
CA GLY A 96 -7.87 -22.93 6.43
C GLY A 96 -6.83 -22.14 5.62
N SER A 97 -5.87 -21.49 6.27
CA SER A 97 -4.79 -20.77 5.60
C SER A 97 -3.88 -21.72 4.82
N LYS A 98 -3.26 -21.19 3.78
CA LYS A 98 -2.31 -21.89 2.90
C LYS A 98 -1.14 -20.99 2.59
N THR A 99 0.05 -21.56 2.46
CA THR A 99 1.19 -20.89 1.86
C THR A 99 0.94 -20.76 0.36
N THR A 100 0.89 -19.53 -0.14
CA THR A 100 0.65 -19.22 -1.56
C THR A 100 1.94 -19.08 -2.34
N THR A 101 2.94 -18.44 -1.72
CA THR A 101 4.33 -18.35 -2.18
C THR A 101 5.25 -18.45 -0.98
N ALA A 102 6.55 -18.59 -1.19
CA ALA A 102 7.52 -18.68 -0.08
C ALA A 102 7.39 -17.45 0.84
N GLY A 103 7.10 -17.68 2.09
CA GLY A 103 6.92 -16.64 3.10
C GLY A 103 5.55 -15.95 3.14
N GLU A 104 4.64 -16.27 2.22
CA GLU A 104 3.29 -15.68 2.14
C GLU A 104 2.23 -16.71 2.53
N VAL A 105 1.52 -16.46 3.61
CA VAL A 105 0.39 -17.27 4.07
C VAL A 105 -0.90 -16.48 3.92
N ARG A 106 -1.90 -17.07 3.29
CA ARG A 106 -3.22 -16.47 3.04
C ARG A 106 -4.32 -17.36 3.59
N GLY A 107 -5.37 -16.75 4.11
CA GLY A 107 -6.53 -17.45 4.64
C GLY A 107 -7.83 -16.68 4.47
N PRO A 108 -8.98 -17.35 4.63
CA PRO A 108 -10.28 -16.69 4.42
C PRO A 108 -10.57 -15.66 5.51
N SER A 109 -10.11 -15.88 6.74
CA SER A 109 -10.41 -15.02 7.89
C SER A 109 -9.42 -15.23 9.02
N ILE A 110 -9.49 -14.34 10.02
CA ILE A 110 -8.84 -14.49 11.32
C ILE A 110 -9.89 -14.84 12.37
N ASP A 111 -9.62 -15.88 13.15
CA ASP A 111 -10.37 -16.21 14.35
C ASP A 111 -9.64 -15.73 15.60
N GLY A 112 -10.37 -15.12 16.55
CA GLY A 112 -9.82 -14.66 17.81
C GLY A 112 -8.85 -13.48 17.68
N GLY A 113 -8.96 -12.65 16.64
CA GLY A 113 -8.15 -11.44 16.48
C GLY A 113 -8.23 -10.56 17.72
N THR A 114 -7.06 -10.17 18.24
CA THR A 114 -6.96 -9.46 19.52
C THR A 114 -7.10 -7.94 19.40
N VAL A 115 -6.80 -7.39 18.21
CA VAL A 115 -6.88 -5.95 17.94
C VAL A 115 -7.80 -5.71 16.75
N ARG A 116 -8.75 -4.80 16.91
CA ARG A 116 -9.57 -4.24 15.82
C ARG A 116 -9.36 -2.73 15.82
N GLN A 117 -8.49 -2.28 14.94
CA GLN A 117 -8.12 -0.86 14.85
C GLN A 117 -8.79 -0.22 13.64
N LYS A 118 -9.56 0.84 13.83
CA LYS A 118 -10.01 1.69 12.71
C LYS A 118 -8.82 2.31 12.00
N MET A 119 -8.92 2.37 10.69
CA MET A 119 -7.93 2.95 9.79
C MET A 119 -8.49 4.22 9.16
N SER A 120 -7.79 5.33 9.32
CA SER A 120 -8.17 6.64 8.81
C SER A 120 -6.96 7.32 8.13
N PRO A 121 -7.17 8.26 7.19
CA PRO A 121 -6.07 8.93 6.52
C PRO A 121 -5.05 9.54 7.49
N GLY A 122 -3.76 9.23 7.28
CA GLY A 122 -2.65 9.64 8.12
C GLY A 122 -2.26 8.63 9.20
N ASP A 123 -3.09 7.62 9.49
CA ASP A 123 -2.72 6.57 10.44
C ASP A 123 -1.56 5.73 9.88
N ILE A 124 -0.65 5.35 10.79
CA ILE A 124 0.48 4.48 10.49
C ILE A 124 0.40 3.25 11.41
N MET A 125 0.60 2.08 10.81
CA MET A 125 0.65 0.80 11.52
C MET A 125 1.93 0.07 11.17
N HIS A 126 2.54 -0.58 12.15
CA HIS A 126 3.66 -1.50 11.96
C HIS A 126 3.23 -2.90 12.38
N ILE A 127 3.37 -3.87 11.49
CA ILE A 127 3.01 -5.27 11.71
C ILE A 127 4.27 -6.10 11.48
N GLN A 128 4.72 -6.78 12.52
CA GLN A 128 5.92 -7.61 12.44
C GLN A 128 5.68 -8.91 11.66
N PRO A 129 6.74 -9.56 11.16
CA PRO A 129 6.64 -10.89 10.57
C PRO A 129 5.89 -11.87 11.51
N LYS A 130 5.27 -12.88 10.92
CA LYS A 130 4.50 -13.94 11.61
C LYS A 130 3.28 -13.43 12.40
N THR A 131 2.84 -12.20 12.12
CA THR A 131 1.65 -11.63 12.74
C THR A 131 0.47 -11.67 11.76
N ALA A 132 -0.54 -12.47 12.07
CA ALA A 132 -1.75 -12.53 11.27
C ALA A 132 -2.46 -11.17 11.26
N HIS A 133 -2.86 -10.70 10.09
CA HIS A 133 -3.59 -9.44 9.95
C HIS A 133 -4.55 -9.48 8.76
N GLN A 134 -5.59 -8.65 8.81
CA GLN A 134 -6.62 -8.58 7.78
C GLN A 134 -7.22 -7.18 7.69
N VAL A 135 -7.30 -6.63 6.49
CA VAL A 135 -8.05 -5.39 6.24
C VAL A 135 -9.51 -5.72 5.99
N LEU A 136 -10.38 -5.20 6.83
CA LEU A 136 -11.83 -5.34 6.73
C LEU A 136 -12.46 -4.03 6.27
N LEU A 137 -13.43 -4.12 5.37
CA LEU A 137 -14.19 -2.98 4.87
C LEU A 137 -15.68 -3.23 5.04
N GLU A 138 -16.40 -2.22 5.53
CA GLU A 138 -17.85 -2.19 5.47
C GLU A 138 -18.34 -2.09 4.02
N PRO A 139 -19.54 -2.61 3.70
CA PRO A 139 -20.10 -2.50 2.36
C PRO A 139 -20.11 -1.06 1.83
N GLY A 140 -19.63 -0.86 0.59
CA GLY A 140 -19.54 0.45 -0.05
C GLY A 140 -18.40 1.36 0.42
N LYS A 141 -17.57 0.91 1.35
CA LYS A 141 -16.36 1.62 1.75
C LYS A 141 -15.17 1.22 0.89
N GLN A 142 -14.19 2.11 0.84
CA GLN A 142 -12.92 1.91 0.15
C GLN A 142 -11.79 2.43 1.01
N ILE A 143 -10.59 1.91 0.78
CA ILE A 143 -9.36 2.38 1.41
C ILE A 143 -8.20 2.31 0.43
N THR A 144 -7.34 3.32 0.49
CA THR A 144 -6.05 3.30 -0.22
C THR A 144 -4.94 3.55 0.81
N TYR A 145 -3.92 2.73 0.77
CA TYR A 145 -2.79 2.84 1.68
C TYR A 145 -1.47 2.53 0.96
N PHE A 146 -0.43 3.16 1.44
CA PHE A 146 0.96 2.87 1.15
C PHE A 146 1.44 1.77 2.08
N THR A 147 2.22 0.82 1.58
CA THR A 147 2.86 -0.22 2.39
C THR A 147 4.34 -0.29 2.03
N LEU A 148 5.18 -0.12 3.03
CA LEU A 148 6.60 -0.47 2.97
C LEU A 148 6.75 -1.87 3.58
N LYS A 149 7.20 -2.82 2.78
CA LYS A 149 7.55 -4.16 3.24
C LYS A 149 9.06 -4.23 3.47
N VAL A 150 9.45 -4.66 4.66
CA VAL A 150 10.85 -4.73 5.10
C VAL A 150 11.20 -6.18 5.39
N LYS A 151 12.17 -6.73 4.67
CA LYS A 151 12.70 -8.08 4.94
C LYS A 151 13.56 -8.08 6.19
N GLU A 152 13.25 -8.97 7.11
CA GLU A 152 14.04 -9.25 8.31
C GLU A 152 14.95 -10.49 8.16
#